data_3df4c977e952a06ca7b8b2f03b35f91c
#
_entry.id   3df4c977e952a06ca7b8b2f03b35f91c
#
_cell.length_a   1.000
_cell.length_b   1.000
_cell.length_c   1.000
_cell.angle_alpha   90.00
_cell.angle_beta   90.00
_cell.angle_gamma   90.00
#
_symmetry.space_group_name_H-M   'P 1'
#
loop_
_entity.id
_entity.type
_entity.pdbx_description
1 polymer ?
#
loop_
_entity_poly.entity_id
_entity_poly.type
_entity_poly.pdbx_seq_one_letter_code
_entity_poly.pdbx_strand_id
1 'polypeptide(L)'
;MAVEIERKYLVDTALWQRPEGGVRMRQGYVATKDGTTVRVRIAGDKAFLTLKDHAVGLTRHEFEYEIPVIDAETLLDTMCAKPQVDKIRYRIPAAEPGLVWEVDEFLGDNAPLVPAEIELPTEDTPFTKPAWLGEDVTNDHRYKNNNLAATPYSSWRGLN
;
A
#
# COMPACT_ATOMS: atom_id res chain seq x y z
N MET A 1 -6.30 15.12 13.46
CA MET A 1 -6.55 14.85 12.03
C MET A 1 -5.31 14.23 11.42
N ALA A 2 -5.48 13.13 10.75
CA ALA A 2 -4.35 12.44 10.14
C ALA A 2 -4.15 12.93 8.70
N VAL A 3 -2.89 13.20 8.35
CA VAL A 3 -2.46 13.59 7.01
C VAL A 3 -1.39 12.61 6.56
N GLU A 4 -1.53 12.10 5.34
CA GLU A 4 -0.58 11.16 4.77
C GLU A 4 0.22 11.84 3.66
N ILE A 5 1.54 11.74 3.76
CA ILE A 5 2.50 12.18 2.72
C ILE A 5 3.41 11.00 2.47
N GLU A 6 3.37 10.41 1.28
CA GLU A 6 4.16 9.22 1.01
C GLU A 6 4.85 9.25 -0.35
N ARG A 7 5.96 8.53 -0.44
CA ARG A 7 6.66 8.26 -1.69
C ARG A 7 6.71 6.75 -1.92
N LYS A 8 6.59 6.34 -3.17
CA LYS A 8 6.57 4.94 -3.56
C LYS A 8 7.62 4.66 -4.62
N TYR A 9 8.31 3.54 -4.45
CA TYR A 9 9.37 3.08 -5.34
C TYR A 9 9.19 1.61 -5.67
N LEU A 10 9.71 1.19 -6.80
CA LEU A 10 9.89 -0.24 -7.06
C LEU A 10 11.13 -0.73 -6.33
N VAL A 11 11.15 -2.01 -5.98
CA VAL A 11 12.28 -2.65 -5.29
C VAL A 11 13.06 -3.48 -6.29
N ASP A 12 14.39 -3.35 -6.26
CA ASP A 12 15.29 -4.28 -6.95
C ASP A 12 15.37 -5.57 -6.13
N THR A 13 14.61 -6.57 -6.53
CA THR A 13 14.50 -7.82 -5.79
C THR A 13 15.76 -8.66 -5.82
N ALA A 14 16.71 -8.36 -6.72
CA ALA A 14 18.01 -9.00 -6.71
C ALA A 14 18.89 -8.52 -5.55
N LEU A 15 18.66 -7.30 -5.07
CA LEU A 15 19.43 -6.69 -3.99
C LEU A 15 18.71 -6.71 -2.64
N TRP A 16 17.37 -6.80 -2.66
CA TRP A 16 16.58 -6.77 -1.43
C TRP A 16 16.54 -8.16 -0.78
N GLN A 17 16.87 -8.20 0.51
CA GLN A 17 16.76 -9.41 1.30
C GLN A 17 15.53 -9.34 2.18
N ARG A 18 14.63 -10.30 1.98
CA ARG A 18 13.37 -10.39 2.75
C ARG A 18 13.69 -10.59 4.23
N PRO A 19 13.28 -9.66 5.11
CA PRO A 19 13.45 -9.86 6.55
C PRO A 19 12.42 -10.86 7.08
N GLU A 20 12.57 -11.24 8.35
CA GLU A 20 11.55 -12.00 9.07
C GLU A 20 10.45 -11.05 9.56
N GLY A 21 9.32 -11.63 9.98
CA GLY A 21 8.23 -10.87 10.62
C GLY A 21 7.30 -10.17 9.67
N GLY A 22 7.19 -10.62 8.42
CA GLY A 22 6.19 -10.11 7.50
C GLY A 22 4.77 -10.37 7.99
N VAL A 23 3.86 -9.42 7.71
CA VAL A 23 2.45 -9.49 8.09
C VAL A 23 1.61 -9.68 6.85
N ARG A 24 0.83 -10.77 6.81
CA ARG A 24 -0.11 -11.03 5.72
C ARG A 24 -1.25 -10.03 5.78
N MET A 25 -1.55 -9.40 4.65
CA MET A 25 -2.64 -8.45 4.51
C MET A 25 -3.56 -8.85 3.37
N ARG A 26 -4.87 -8.84 3.65
CA ARG A 26 -5.91 -8.93 2.63
C ARG A 26 -6.69 -7.64 2.66
N GLN A 27 -6.86 -7.00 1.50
CA GLN A 27 -7.58 -5.74 1.44
C GLN A 27 -8.39 -5.58 0.16
N GLY A 28 -9.48 -4.86 0.30
CA GLY A 28 -10.37 -4.52 -0.80
C GLY A 28 -10.93 -3.12 -0.61
N TYR A 29 -11.65 -2.65 -1.63
CA TYR A 29 -12.12 -1.27 -1.70
C TYR A 29 -13.60 -1.24 -2.01
N VAL A 30 -14.32 -0.41 -1.26
CA VAL A 30 -15.72 -0.08 -1.56
C VAL A 30 -15.72 0.93 -2.70
N ALA A 31 -16.60 0.76 -3.67
CA ALA A 31 -16.71 1.68 -4.80
C ALA A 31 -17.09 3.09 -4.30
N THR A 32 -16.36 4.09 -4.78
CA THR A 32 -16.53 5.49 -4.38
C THR A 32 -16.53 6.40 -5.59
N LYS A 33 -16.75 7.69 -5.34
CA LYS A 33 -16.69 8.77 -6.34
C LYS A 33 -15.57 9.75 -5.96
N ASP A 34 -15.18 10.57 -6.93
CA ASP A 34 -14.33 11.75 -6.73
C ASP A 34 -12.97 11.45 -6.10
N GLY A 35 -12.40 10.28 -6.40
CA GLY A 35 -11.05 9.93 -5.95
C GLY A 35 -10.92 9.64 -4.47
N THR A 36 -12.03 9.61 -3.72
CA THR A 36 -11.99 9.14 -2.34
C THR A 36 -11.77 7.63 -2.30
N THR A 37 -11.16 7.14 -1.23
CA THR A 37 -10.89 5.72 -1.05
C THR A 37 -11.50 5.25 0.26
N VAL A 38 -12.25 4.15 0.19
CA VAL A 38 -12.73 3.43 1.37
C VAL A 38 -12.14 2.02 1.29
N ARG A 39 -11.19 1.73 2.17
CA ARG A 39 -10.45 0.48 2.20
C ARG A 39 -10.82 -0.33 3.42
N VAL A 40 -11.05 -1.62 3.23
CA VAL A 40 -11.15 -2.61 4.31
C VAL A 40 -9.90 -3.48 4.24
N ARG A 41 -9.18 -3.62 5.37
CA ARG A 41 -7.95 -4.41 5.45
C ARG A 41 -7.98 -5.33 6.65
N ILE A 42 -7.62 -6.59 6.43
CA ILE A 42 -7.24 -7.51 7.51
C ILE A 42 -5.71 -7.61 7.49
N ALA A 43 -5.08 -7.29 8.61
CA ALA A 43 -3.63 -7.33 8.78
C ALA A 43 -3.31 -8.23 9.97
N GLY A 44 -2.85 -9.46 9.69
CA GLY A 44 -2.65 -10.47 10.73
C GLY A 44 -3.96 -10.79 11.45
N ASP A 45 -4.05 -10.48 12.73
CA ASP A 45 -5.22 -10.74 13.57
C ASP A 45 -6.09 -9.49 13.83
N LYS A 46 -5.82 -8.39 13.13
CA LYS A 46 -6.56 -7.13 13.27
C LYS A 46 -7.16 -6.70 11.93
N ALA A 47 -8.16 -5.84 12.01
CA ALA A 47 -8.77 -5.30 10.81
C ALA A 47 -9.05 -3.81 10.96
N PHE A 48 -9.04 -3.10 9.82
CA PHE A 48 -9.14 -1.64 9.79
C PHE A 48 -10.02 -1.18 8.64
N LEU A 49 -10.80 -0.14 8.93
CA LEU A 49 -11.52 0.63 7.92
C LEU A 49 -10.78 1.94 7.73
N THR A 50 -10.37 2.24 6.50
CA THR A 50 -9.58 3.44 6.20
C THR A 50 -10.28 4.27 5.13
N LEU A 51 -10.42 5.56 5.40
CA LEU A 51 -10.95 6.53 4.45
C LEU A 51 -9.84 7.51 4.07
N LYS A 52 -9.66 7.72 2.76
CA LYS A 52 -8.69 8.68 2.24
C LYS A 52 -9.38 9.59 1.24
N ASP A 53 -9.10 10.89 1.32
CA ASP A 53 -9.64 11.84 0.38
C ASP A 53 -8.76 11.96 -0.88
N HIS A 54 -9.12 12.87 -1.75
CA HIS A 54 -8.36 13.18 -2.96
C HIS A 54 -6.97 13.69 -2.60
N ALA A 55 -5.94 13.10 -3.22
CA ALA A 55 -4.57 13.58 -3.02
C ALA A 55 -4.37 14.93 -3.70
N VAL A 56 -3.71 15.85 -2.99
CA VAL A 56 -3.21 17.11 -3.54
C VAL A 56 -1.69 17.04 -3.47
N GLY A 57 -1.07 16.86 -4.63
CA GLY A 57 0.36 16.54 -4.68
C GLY A 57 0.63 15.19 -4.00
N LEU A 58 1.47 15.21 -2.96
CA LEU A 58 1.79 14.00 -2.18
C LEU A 58 0.92 13.87 -0.93
N THR A 59 0.04 14.82 -0.66
CA THR A 59 -0.69 14.95 0.61
C THR A 59 -2.16 14.61 0.44
N ARG A 60 -2.72 13.84 1.38
CA ARG A 60 -4.15 13.63 1.52
C ARG A 60 -4.53 13.31 2.96
N HIS A 61 -5.78 13.55 3.33
CA HIS A 61 -6.28 13.15 4.64
C HIS A 61 -6.48 11.64 4.68
N GLU A 62 -6.20 11.07 5.85
CA GLU A 62 -6.43 9.66 6.12
C GLU A 62 -7.10 9.52 7.48
N PHE A 63 -8.18 8.74 7.51
CA PHE A 63 -8.86 8.38 8.75
C PHE A 63 -8.90 6.86 8.84
N GLU A 64 -8.40 6.29 9.92
CA GLU A 64 -8.31 4.85 10.09
C GLU A 64 -8.92 4.44 11.42
N TYR A 65 -9.80 3.43 11.37
CA TYR A 65 -10.50 2.90 12.52
C TYR A 65 -10.33 1.40 12.58
N GLU A 66 -9.98 0.89 13.74
CA GLU A 66 -9.97 -0.56 13.96
C GLU A 66 -11.40 -1.07 14.02
N ILE A 67 -11.67 -2.19 13.33
CA ILE A 67 -12.98 -2.84 13.30
C ILE A 67 -12.81 -4.32 13.63
N PRO A 68 -13.89 -5.01 14.06
CA PRO A 68 -13.81 -6.45 14.28
C PRO A 68 -13.43 -7.20 12.99
N VAL A 69 -12.60 -8.21 13.11
CA VAL A 69 -12.15 -9.02 11.96
C VAL A 69 -13.36 -9.65 11.26
N ILE A 70 -14.35 -10.11 12.01
CA ILE A 70 -15.55 -10.71 11.43
C ILE A 70 -16.32 -9.71 10.57
N ASP A 71 -16.37 -8.45 10.96
CA ASP A 71 -17.00 -7.40 10.14
C ASP A 71 -16.19 -7.15 8.86
N ALA A 72 -14.87 -7.12 8.98
CA ALA A 72 -13.99 -6.94 7.83
C ALA A 72 -14.14 -8.08 6.81
N GLU A 73 -14.24 -9.32 7.27
CA GLU A 73 -14.46 -10.47 6.40
C GLU A 73 -15.77 -10.32 5.62
N THR A 74 -16.85 -9.93 6.30
CA THR A 74 -18.15 -9.70 5.65
C THR A 74 -18.07 -8.55 4.65
N LEU A 75 -17.43 -7.43 5.02
CA LEU A 75 -17.26 -6.29 4.13
C LEU A 75 -16.46 -6.66 2.87
N LEU A 76 -15.37 -7.41 3.03
CA LEU A 76 -14.56 -7.86 1.91
C LEU A 76 -15.34 -8.80 0.99
N ASP A 77 -16.16 -9.68 1.56
CA ASP A 77 -16.91 -10.67 0.77
C ASP A 77 -18.13 -10.07 0.06
N THR A 78 -18.75 -9.02 0.63
CA THR A 78 -20.06 -8.53 0.16
C THR A 78 -20.06 -7.12 -0.42
N MET A 79 -19.22 -6.21 0.08
CA MET A 79 -19.26 -4.79 -0.28
C MET A 79 -18.05 -4.30 -1.04
N CYS A 80 -16.93 -5.00 -0.94
CA CYS A 80 -15.72 -4.60 -1.65
C CYS A 80 -15.69 -5.20 -3.05
N ALA A 81 -15.17 -4.42 -3.99
CA ALA A 81 -14.98 -4.89 -5.36
C ALA A 81 -13.96 -6.04 -5.43
N LYS A 82 -14.04 -6.82 -6.49
CA LYS A 82 -13.08 -7.91 -6.78
C LYS A 82 -12.45 -7.68 -8.14
N PRO A 83 -11.21 -8.12 -8.35
CA PRO A 83 -10.34 -8.83 -7.42
C PRO A 83 -9.88 -7.96 -6.24
N GLN A 84 -9.24 -8.58 -5.25
CA GLN A 84 -8.75 -7.90 -4.05
C GLN A 84 -7.22 -8.06 -3.95
N VAL A 85 -6.61 -7.25 -3.10
CA VAL A 85 -5.16 -7.30 -2.89
C VAL A 85 -4.85 -8.29 -1.76
N ASP A 86 -3.83 -9.12 -2.01
CA ASP A 86 -3.24 -10.03 -1.04
C ASP A 86 -1.74 -9.82 -1.09
N LYS A 87 -1.13 -9.53 0.06
CA LYS A 87 0.29 -9.20 0.14
C LYS A 87 0.87 -9.50 1.50
N ILE A 88 2.20 -9.49 1.58
CA ILE A 88 2.92 -9.56 2.85
C ILE A 88 3.71 -8.27 3.01
N ARG A 89 3.51 -7.57 4.11
CA ARG A 89 4.18 -6.31 4.41
C ARG A 89 5.32 -6.51 5.37
N TYR A 90 6.47 -5.95 5.01
CA TYR A 90 7.66 -5.90 5.85
C TYR A 90 7.95 -4.45 6.22
N ARG A 91 8.16 -4.18 7.50
CA ARG A 91 8.52 -2.85 8.00
C ARG A 91 10.02 -2.83 8.29
N ILE A 92 10.73 -1.98 7.58
CA ILE A 92 12.19 -1.88 7.66
C ILE A 92 12.54 -0.47 8.13
N PRO A 93 13.20 -0.31 9.29
CA PRO A 93 13.62 1.02 9.74
C PRO A 93 14.49 1.69 8.68
N ALA A 94 14.21 2.96 8.39
CA ALA A 94 15.05 3.76 7.51
C ALA A 94 16.31 4.22 8.23
N ALA A 95 17.26 4.79 7.47
CA ALA A 95 18.47 5.36 8.06
C ALA A 95 18.14 6.53 8.99
N GLU A 96 17.10 7.29 8.66
CA GLU A 96 16.65 8.43 9.47
C GLU A 96 15.78 7.95 10.64
N PRO A 97 16.01 8.47 11.85
CA PRO A 97 15.19 8.09 13.01
C PRO A 97 13.71 8.39 12.80
N GLY A 98 12.86 7.42 13.16
CA GLY A 98 11.41 7.57 13.07
C GLY A 98 10.81 7.33 11.69
N LEU A 99 11.61 7.19 10.64
CA LEU A 99 11.13 6.83 9.31
C LEU A 99 11.21 5.32 9.09
N VAL A 100 10.23 4.78 8.39
CA VAL A 100 10.12 3.33 8.16
C VAL A 100 9.76 3.10 6.69
N TRP A 101 10.49 2.16 6.06
CA TRP A 101 10.10 1.62 4.77
C TRP A 101 9.07 0.52 4.97
N GLU A 102 7.98 0.60 4.22
CA GLU A 102 7.02 -0.49 4.12
C GLU A 102 7.19 -1.16 2.76
N VAL A 103 7.69 -2.37 2.77
CA VAL A 103 7.91 -3.16 1.56
C VAL A 103 6.82 -4.21 1.47
N ASP A 104 6.08 -4.18 0.37
CA ASP A 104 4.96 -5.10 0.15
C ASP A 104 5.33 -6.11 -0.92
N GLU A 105 5.32 -7.38 -0.55
CA GLU A 105 5.45 -8.48 -1.49
C GLU A 105 4.04 -8.92 -1.90
N PHE A 106 3.65 -8.60 -3.13
CA PHE A 106 2.31 -8.95 -3.62
C PHE A 106 2.21 -10.41 -3.99
N LEU A 107 1.04 -10.99 -3.70
CA LEU A 107 0.69 -12.38 -4.00
C LEU A 107 -0.40 -12.42 -5.07
N GLY A 108 -0.65 -13.60 -5.63
CA GLY A 108 -1.70 -13.78 -6.62
C GLY A 108 -1.46 -12.98 -7.90
N ASP A 109 -2.49 -12.30 -8.37
CA ASP A 109 -2.49 -11.60 -9.66
C ASP A 109 -1.58 -10.37 -9.70
N ASN A 110 -1.12 -9.88 -8.57
CA ASN A 110 -0.17 -8.78 -8.47
C ASN A 110 1.29 -9.24 -8.31
N ALA A 111 1.53 -10.55 -8.13
CA ALA A 111 2.88 -11.08 -8.11
C ALA A 111 3.53 -10.91 -9.50
N PRO A 112 4.82 -10.71 -9.62
CA PRO A 112 5.86 -10.64 -8.59
C PRO A 112 6.20 -9.19 -8.14
N LEU A 113 5.22 -8.30 -8.15
CA LEU A 113 5.43 -6.88 -7.80
C LEU A 113 5.87 -6.72 -6.34
N VAL A 114 6.93 -5.95 -6.13
CA VAL A 114 7.43 -5.60 -4.79
C VAL A 114 7.71 -4.09 -4.77
N PRO A 115 6.77 -3.26 -4.34
CA PRO A 115 7.00 -1.84 -4.12
C PRO A 115 7.41 -1.55 -2.68
N ALA A 116 8.01 -0.39 -2.47
CA ALA A 116 8.34 0.13 -1.15
C ALA A 116 7.78 1.53 -0.99
N GLU A 117 7.23 1.82 0.17
CA GLU A 117 6.69 3.13 0.52
C GLU A 117 7.40 3.68 1.74
N ILE A 118 7.56 5.00 1.76
CA ILE A 118 8.00 5.73 2.95
C ILE A 118 7.03 6.88 3.21
N GLU A 119 6.51 6.96 4.43
CA GLU A 119 5.66 8.06 4.85
C GLU A 119 6.52 9.15 5.48
N LEU A 120 6.31 10.39 5.06
CA LEU A 120 7.13 11.53 5.45
C LEU A 120 6.30 12.52 6.27
N PRO A 121 6.91 13.18 7.28
CA PRO A 121 6.21 14.24 8.01
C PRO A 121 5.93 15.49 7.18
N THR A 122 6.79 15.76 6.18
CA THR A 122 6.59 16.88 5.24
C THR A 122 7.01 16.44 3.83
N GLU A 123 6.55 17.15 2.80
CA GLU A 123 6.87 16.81 1.40
C GLU A 123 8.36 16.92 1.07
N ASP A 124 9.10 17.76 1.80
CA ASP A 124 10.53 17.99 1.59
C ASP A 124 11.43 17.35 2.65
N THR A 125 10.87 16.44 3.47
CA THR A 125 11.67 15.68 4.43
C THR A 125 12.72 14.84 3.69
N PRO A 126 14.02 15.01 4.00
CA PRO A 126 15.06 14.21 3.36
C PRO A 126 15.06 12.78 3.89
N PHE A 127 15.41 11.84 3.02
CA PHE A 127 15.61 10.45 3.41
C PHE A 127 16.67 9.81 2.52
N THR A 128 17.34 8.80 3.08
CA THR A 128 18.38 8.06 2.36
C THR A 128 17.73 6.96 1.53
N LYS A 129 18.13 6.82 0.27
CA LYS A 129 17.67 5.75 -0.61
C LYS A 129 18.52 4.51 -0.39
N PRO A 130 17.92 3.39 0.11
CA PRO A 130 18.66 2.12 0.24
C PRO A 130 19.13 1.60 -1.13
N ALA A 131 20.16 0.76 -1.11
CA ALA A 131 20.70 0.21 -2.36
C ALA A 131 19.68 -0.61 -3.16
N TRP A 132 18.69 -1.20 -2.51
CA TRP A 132 17.65 -2.01 -3.14
C TRP A 132 16.48 -1.18 -3.70
N LEU A 133 16.50 0.13 -3.53
CA LEU A 133 15.44 1.01 -4.05
C LEU A 133 15.64 1.23 -5.55
N GLY A 134 14.56 1.09 -6.31
CA GLY A 134 14.55 1.28 -7.76
C GLY A 134 13.80 2.53 -8.19
N GLU A 135 13.03 2.41 -9.26
CA GLU A 135 12.31 3.52 -9.89
C GLU A 135 11.27 4.15 -8.96
N ASP A 136 11.23 5.49 -8.94
CA ASP A 136 10.19 6.25 -8.25
C ASP A 136 8.88 6.16 -9.06
N VAL A 137 7.86 5.58 -8.46
CA VAL A 137 6.53 5.41 -9.06
C VAL A 137 5.45 6.14 -8.28
N THR A 138 5.84 7.12 -7.45
CA THR A 138 4.93 7.87 -6.57
C THR A 138 3.72 8.43 -7.31
N ASN A 139 3.93 8.95 -8.51
CA ASN A 139 2.87 9.58 -9.32
C ASN A 139 2.27 8.64 -10.36
N ASP A 140 2.68 7.38 -10.39
CA ASP A 140 2.12 6.39 -11.30
C ASP A 140 0.94 5.69 -10.64
N HIS A 141 -0.27 6.07 -11.02
CA HIS A 141 -1.51 5.56 -10.43
C HIS A 141 -1.70 4.05 -10.58
N ARG A 142 -1.02 3.42 -11.55
CA ARG A 142 -1.12 1.97 -11.76
C ARG A 142 -0.64 1.19 -10.54
N TYR A 143 0.32 1.72 -9.78
CA TYR A 143 0.91 1.07 -8.61
C TYR A 143 0.16 1.33 -7.31
N LYS A 144 -0.90 2.13 -7.33
CA LYS A 144 -1.73 2.32 -6.14
C LYS A 144 -2.52 1.06 -5.82
N ASN A 145 -2.65 0.73 -4.53
CA ASN A 145 -3.30 -0.50 -4.11
C ASN A 145 -4.75 -0.60 -4.60
N ASN A 146 -5.49 0.50 -4.61
CA ASN A 146 -6.86 0.49 -5.14
C ASN A 146 -6.90 0.16 -6.64
N ASN A 147 -5.91 0.61 -7.39
CA ASN A 147 -5.82 0.26 -8.81
C ASN A 147 -5.34 -1.18 -9.00
N LEU A 148 -4.42 -1.65 -8.19
CA LEU A 148 -3.95 -3.04 -8.24
C LEU A 148 -5.06 -4.02 -7.87
N ALA A 149 -6.00 -3.61 -7.02
CA ALA A 149 -7.19 -4.41 -6.73
C ALA A 149 -8.11 -4.50 -7.95
N ALA A 150 -8.36 -3.38 -8.63
CA ALA A 150 -9.26 -3.33 -9.78
C ALA A 150 -8.61 -3.84 -11.07
N THR A 151 -7.34 -3.51 -11.28
CA THR A 151 -6.57 -3.82 -12.50
C THR A 151 -5.23 -4.43 -12.08
N PRO A 152 -5.19 -5.74 -11.84
CA PRO A 152 -4.00 -6.40 -11.31
C PRO A 152 -2.75 -6.21 -12.18
N TYR A 153 -1.60 -6.21 -11.53
CA TYR A 153 -0.30 -6.04 -12.17
C TYR A 153 -0.08 -6.99 -13.35
N SER A 154 -0.52 -8.25 -13.21
CA SER A 154 -0.40 -9.26 -14.27
C SER A 154 -1.12 -8.85 -15.56
N SER A 155 -2.13 -7.97 -15.48
CA SER A 155 -2.91 -7.55 -16.65
C SER A 155 -2.24 -6.45 -17.47
N TRP A 156 -1.25 -5.73 -16.90
CA TRP A 156 -0.62 -4.61 -17.59
C TRP A 156 0.90 -4.58 -17.53
N ARG A 157 1.54 -5.46 -16.75
CA ARG A 157 3.00 -5.54 -16.71
C ARG A 157 3.58 -5.86 -18.08
N GLY A 158 4.70 -5.21 -18.44
CA GLY A 158 5.33 -5.36 -19.74
C GLY A 158 4.68 -4.53 -20.83
N LEU A 159 3.62 -3.77 -20.53
CA LEU A 159 3.01 -2.82 -21.45
C LEU A 159 3.71 -1.47 -21.30
N ASN A 160 4.02 -0.84 -22.42
CA ASN A 160 4.65 0.49 -22.45
C ASN A 160 3.62 1.60 -22.62
#